data_809443da420cab839a5b90137476138e
#
_entry.id   809443da420cab839a5b90137476138e
#
_cell.length_a   1.000
_cell.length_b   1.000
_cell.length_c   1.000
_cell.angle_alpha   90.00
_cell.angle_beta   90.00
_cell.angle_gamma   90.00
#
_symmetry.space_group_name_H-M   'P 1'
#
loop_
_entity.id
_entity.type
_entity.pdbx_description
1 polymer ?
#
loop_
_entity_poly.entity_id
_entity_poly.type
_entity_poly.pdbx_seq_one_letter_code
_entity_poly.pdbx_strand_id
1 'polypeptide(L)'
;MLINRINNLRIRSKFILLYVLGVFLPLSLILTFFTNTVTEEIRHREKKNAEISFERVVGQMETQFQSVFRLSNAVSTDAFIKQLITDAYPNPPRYYEVYHSLLRPQIQRYINAFSQNITYIQVYTSNPTTFSGGMCMSLQDATSLSWMAPETGDPVCVPSVIHPLGSGASRVQLYLLRWVPGLQPYRGLIKLTLYMEPLRRCLDQEQDYLDVYLIAPDGKLASRTNATNLRAEDVRASLPPEEMDMEYSLDRVGGMAG
;
A
#
# COMPACT_ATOMS: atom_id res chain seq x y z
N MET A 1 62.80 -26.96 14.14
CA MET A 1 63.07 -27.15 12.69
C MET A 1 62.99 -25.83 11.93
N LEU A 2 62.11 -24.90 12.17
CA LEU A 2 61.99 -23.59 11.53
C LEU A 2 63.18 -22.64 11.78
N ILE A 3 63.71 -22.59 13.01
CA ILE A 3 64.78 -21.68 13.42
C ILE A 3 66.09 -21.98 12.67
N ASN A 4 66.42 -23.27 12.37
CA ASN A 4 67.59 -23.64 11.65
C ASN A 4 67.51 -23.29 10.14
N ARG A 5 66.34 -23.24 9.57
CA ARG A 5 66.12 -22.77 8.17
C ARG A 5 66.30 -21.26 8.01
N ILE A 6 65.92 -20.50 9.05
CA ILE A 6 66.08 -19.03 9.07
C ILE A 6 67.55 -18.64 9.17
N ASN A 7 68.36 -19.42 9.89
CA ASN A 7 69.79 -19.13 10.05
C ASN A 7 70.61 -19.28 8.78
N ASN A 8 70.14 -20.11 7.82
CA ASN A 8 70.82 -20.35 6.52
C ASN A 8 70.37 -19.39 5.40
N LEU A 9 69.48 -18.46 5.69
CA LEU A 9 69.03 -17.46 4.69
C LEU A 9 70.09 -16.38 4.47
N ARG A 10 70.22 -15.91 3.22
CA ARG A 10 71.04 -14.74 2.88
C ARG A 10 70.57 -13.52 3.67
N ILE A 11 71.50 -12.65 4.02
CA ILE A 11 71.23 -11.45 4.84
C ILE A 11 70.04 -10.63 4.31
N ARG A 12 69.95 -10.45 2.98
CA ARG A 12 68.78 -9.77 2.35
C ARG A 12 67.45 -10.44 2.68
N SER A 13 67.39 -11.76 2.65
CA SER A 13 66.16 -12.51 2.95
C SER A 13 65.77 -12.41 4.45
N LYS A 14 66.72 -12.28 5.32
CA LYS A 14 66.48 -12.05 6.74
C LYS A 14 65.84 -10.68 7.01
N PHE A 15 66.32 -9.63 6.33
CA PHE A 15 65.72 -8.29 6.43
C PHE A 15 64.31 -8.22 5.83
N ILE A 16 64.08 -8.87 4.70
CA ILE A 16 62.72 -8.96 4.09
C ILE A 16 61.77 -9.69 5.05
N LEU A 17 62.20 -10.81 5.64
CA LEU A 17 61.40 -11.59 6.58
C LEU A 17 61.06 -10.76 7.83
N LEU A 18 62.03 -10.03 8.37
CA LEU A 18 61.86 -9.15 9.52
C LEU A 18 60.88 -8.03 9.20
N TYR A 19 60.99 -7.43 8.03
CA TYR A 19 60.06 -6.39 7.57
C TYR A 19 58.62 -6.93 7.37
N VAL A 20 58.48 -8.09 6.73
CA VAL A 20 57.17 -8.71 6.53
C VAL A 20 56.51 -9.08 7.87
N LEU A 21 57.26 -9.68 8.77
CA LEU A 21 56.69 -10.07 10.07
C LEU A 21 56.50 -8.89 11.03
N GLY A 22 57.44 -7.93 11.03
CA GLY A 22 57.44 -6.84 12.00
C GLY A 22 56.58 -5.63 11.57
N VAL A 23 56.41 -5.41 10.29
CA VAL A 23 55.70 -4.22 9.76
C VAL A 23 54.46 -4.61 8.94
N PHE A 24 54.64 -5.44 7.91
CA PHE A 24 53.57 -5.74 6.97
C PHE A 24 52.45 -6.55 7.62
N LEU A 25 52.77 -7.58 8.43
CA LEU A 25 51.80 -8.45 9.05
C LEU A 25 50.92 -7.71 10.08
N PRO A 26 51.44 -6.93 11.04
CA PRO A 26 50.62 -6.18 11.96
C PRO A 26 49.80 -5.09 11.23
N LEU A 27 50.35 -4.44 10.21
CA LEU A 27 49.63 -3.43 9.44
C LEU A 27 48.45 -4.07 8.69
N SER A 28 48.67 -5.25 8.07
CA SER A 28 47.57 -5.96 7.39
C SER A 28 46.48 -6.43 8.34
N LEU A 29 46.81 -6.87 9.55
CA LEU A 29 45.84 -7.25 10.58
C LEU A 29 45.03 -6.05 11.03
N ILE A 30 45.68 -4.91 11.29
CA ILE A 30 44.99 -3.67 11.66
C ILE A 30 44.04 -3.22 10.56
N LEU A 31 44.50 -3.24 9.30
CA LEU A 31 43.70 -2.84 8.16
C LEU A 31 42.48 -3.76 8.00
N THR A 32 42.68 -5.08 8.10
CA THR A 32 41.58 -6.06 7.99
C THR A 32 40.56 -5.87 9.13
N PHE A 33 41.05 -5.71 10.36
CA PHE A 33 40.19 -5.43 11.51
C PHE A 33 39.38 -4.14 11.33
N PHE A 34 40.05 -3.06 10.92
CA PHE A 34 39.40 -1.78 10.70
C PHE A 34 38.36 -1.87 9.57
N THR A 35 38.69 -2.50 8.45
CA THR A 35 37.77 -2.68 7.34
C THR A 35 36.54 -3.48 7.74
N ASN A 36 36.70 -4.58 8.47
CA ASN A 36 35.58 -5.39 8.94
C ASN A 36 34.68 -4.59 9.91
N THR A 37 35.29 -3.89 10.87
CA THR A 37 34.52 -3.07 11.86
C THR A 37 33.75 -1.95 11.17
N VAL A 38 34.37 -1.24 10.22
CA VAL A 38 33.71 -0.17 9.47
C VAL A 38 32.58 -0.73 8.58
N THR A 39 32.82 -1.87 7.94
CA THR A 39 31.81 -2.51 7.09
C THR A 39 30.60 -2.96 7.92
N GLU A 40 30.82 -3.56 9.09
CA GLU A 40 29.71 -3.93 9.99
C GLU A 40 28.96 -2.72 10.52
N GLU A 41 29.65 -1.65 10.89
CA GLU A 41 29.02 -0.42 11.36
C GLU A 41 28.18 0.25 10.25
N ILE A 42 28.69 0.29 9.03
CA ILE A 42 27.94 0.81 7.86
C ILE A 42 26.69 -0.04 7.63
N ARG A 43 26.83 -1.38 7.59
CA ARG A 43 25.70 -2.28 7.39
C ARG A 43 24.64 -2.14 8.49
N HIS A 44 25.06 -2.00 9.74
CA HIS A 44 24.15 -1.77 10.86
C HIS A 44 23.41 -0.44 10.73
N ARG A 45 24.09 0.63 10.33
CA ARG A 45 23.48 1.95 10.10
C ARG A 45 22.53 1.92 8.91
N GLU A 46 22.90 1.25 7.82
CA GLU A 46 22.01 1.08 6.64
C GLU A 46 20.74 0.32 7.00
N LYS A 47 20.85 -0.79 7.74
CA LYS A 47 19.69 -1.54 8.23
C LYS A 47 18.78 -0.68 9.11
N LYS A 48 19.34 0.05 10.06
CA LYS A 48 18.58 0.95 10.93
C LYS A 48 17.91 2.09 10.17
N ASN A 49 18.59 2.67 9.18
CA ASN A 49 18.01 3.70 8.32
C ASN A 49 16.86 3.13 7.48
N ALA A 50 17.02 1.94 6.92
CA ALA A 50 15.98 1.25 6.19
C ALA A 50 14.74 0.98 7.06
N GLU A 51 14.93 0.54 8.30
CA GLU A 51 13.84 0.33 9.28
C GLU A 51 13.09 1.64 9.58
N ILE A 52 13.80 2.72 9.86
CA ILE A 52 13.21 4.04 10.10
C ILE A 52 12.46 4.54 8.87
N SER A 53 13.02 4.37 7.69
CA SER A 53 12.38 4.75 6.42
C SER A 53 11.11 3.94 6.18
N PHE A 54 11.15 2.63 6.45
CA PHE A 54 9.98 1.75 6.34
C PHE A 54 8.86 2.17 7.31
N GLU A 55 9.17 2.38 8.60
CA GLU A 55 8.19 2.85 9.59
C GLU A 55 7.55 4.18 9.16
N ARG A 56 8.34 5.09 8.56
CA ARG A 56 7.82 6.36 8.05
C ARG A 56 6.83 6.15 6.92
N VAL A 57 7.15 5.30 5.95
CA VAL A 57 6.25 4.97 4.83
C VAL A 57 4.96 4.36 5.36
N VAL A 58 5.05 3.38 6.27
CA VAL A 58 3.89 2.75 6.91
C VAL A 58 3.02 3.78 7.62
N GLY A 59 3.60 4.64 8.46
CA GLY A 59 2.85 5.67 9.18
C GLY A 59 2.16 6.68 8.27
N GLN A 60 2.79 7.06 7.15
CA GLN A 60 2.16 7.92 6.15
C GLN A 60 0.99 7.21 5.44
N MET A 61 1.16 5.94 5.07
CA MET A 61 0.11 5.15 4.46
C MET A 61 -1.06 4.92 5.40
N GLU A 62 -0.81 4.58 6.67
CA GLU A 62 -1.82 4.46 7.71
C GLU A 62 -2.66 5.75 7.84
N THR A 63 -2.00 6.90 7.87
CA THR A 63 -2.67 8.20 7.93
C THR A 63 -3.60 8.42 6.73
N GLN A 64 -3.15 8.08 5.53
CA GLN A 64 -3.96 8.17 4.31
C GLN A 64 -5.17 7.23 4.36
N PHE A 65 -4.96 5.97 4.72
CA PHE A 65 -6.05 5.00 4.84
C PHE A 65 -7.04 5.35 5.94
N GLN A 66 -6.58 5.77 7.12
CA GLN A 66 -7.46 6.22 8.21
C GLN A 66 -8.38 7.37 7.77
N SER A 67 -7.86 8.31 6.97
CA SER A 67 -8.66 9.40 6.41
C SER A 67 -9.78 8.86 5.51
N VAL A 68 -9.47 7.89 4.64
CA VAL A 68 -10.45 7.26 3.76
C VAL A 68 -11.45 6.40 4.53
N PHE A 69 -11.01 5.69 5.58
CA PHE A 69 -11.92 4.94 6.46
C PHE A 69 -12.91 5.85 7.19
N ARG A 70 -12.45 6.96 7.75
CA ARG A 70 -13.33 7.98 8.38
C ARG A 70 -14.33 8.53 7.39
N LEU A 71 -13.90 8.83 6.17
CA LEU A 71 -14.78 9.26 5.11
C LEU A 71 -15.84 8.19 4.79
N SER A 72 -15.42 6.92 4.62
CA SER A 72 -16.35 5.83 4.33
C SER A 72 -17.42 5.69 5.41
N ASN A 73 -17.03 5.88 6.68
CA ASN A 73 -17.95 5.89 7.80
C ASN A 73 -18.93 7.08 7.71
N ALA A 74 -18.43 8.29 7.47
CA ALA A 74 -19.27 9.48 7.35
C ALA A 74 -20.29 9.33 6.21
N VAL A 75 -19.87 8.83 5.05
CA VAL A 75 -20.75 8.61 3.88
C VAL A 75 -21.76 7.50 4.16
N SER A 76 -21.38 6.40 4.83
CA SER A 76 -22.29 5.28 5.13
C SER A 76 -23.32 5.59 6.20
N THR A 77 -23.05 6.56 7.06
CA THR A 77 -23.97 7.00 8.12
C THR A 77 -24.79 8.23 7.74
N ASP A 78 -24.50 8.83 6.59
CA ASP A 78 -25.18 10.03 6.09
C ASP A 78 -26.67 9.78 5.88
N ALA A 79 -27.51 10.64 6.49
CA ALA A 79 -28.95 10.50 6.46
C ALA A 79 -29.54 10.63 5.06
N PHE A 80 -29.00 11.53 4.21
CA PHE A 80 -29.47 11.72 2.85
C PHE A 80 -29.15 10.52 1.96
N ILE A 81 -27.97 9.91 2.15
CA ILE A 81 -27.58 8.72 1.40
C ILE A 81 -28.44 7.52 1.83
N LYS A 82 -28.69 7.36 3.13
CA LYS A 82 -29.59 6.34 3.65
C LYS A 82 -31.02 6.53 3.12
N GLN A 83 -31.53 7.77 3.16
CA GLN A 83 -32.84 8.11 2.64
C GLN A 83 -32.95 7.76 1.14
N LEU A 84 -31.96 8.12 0.31
CA LEU A 84 -31.96 7.76 -1.10
C LEU A 84 -32.07 6.26 -1.32
N ILE A 85 -31.40 5.45 -0.50
CA ILE A 85 -31.43 3.99 -0.61
C ILE A 85 -32.77 3.41 -0.17
N THR A 86 -33.43 3.99 0.85
CA THR A 86 -34.63 3.44 1.47
C THR A 86 -35.94 3.97 0.89
N ASP A 87 -35.96 5.18 0.35
CA ASP A 87 -37.18 5.78 -0.17
C ASP A 87 -37.63 5.10 -1.48
N ALA A 88 -38.95 5.00 -1.62
CA ALA A 88 -39.56 4.52 -2.86
C ALA A 88 -39.80 5.71 -3.81
N TYR A 89 -39.36 5.55 -5.05
CA TYR A 89 -39.52 6.56 -6.09
C TYR A 89 -40.61 6.12 -7.08
N PRO A 90 -41.80 6.68 -7.00
CA PRO A 90 -42.97 6.23 -7.79
C PRO A 90 -42.76 6.47 -9.30
N ASN A 91 -41.92 7.42 -9.66
CA ASN A 91 -41.62 7.74 -11.06
C ASN A 91 -40.19 8.28 -11.26
N PRO A 92 -39.61 8.19 -12.47
CA PRO A 92 -38.29 8.70 -12.78
C PRO A 92 -38.07 10.18 -12.45
N PRO A 93 -38.97 11.12 -12.78
CA PRO A 93 -38.77 12.53 -12.48
C PRO A 93 -38.50 12.80 -11.00
N ARG A 94 -39.24 12.13 -10.08
CA ARG A 94 -39.05 12.29 -8.65
C ARG A 94 -37.68 11.79 -8.18
N TYR A 95 -37.23 10.66 -8.73
CA TYR A 95 -35.88 10.17 -8.46
C TYR A 95 -34.81 11.16 -8.92
N TYR A 96 -34.92 11.66 -10.16
CA TYR A 96 -33.95 12.62 -10.71
C TYR A 96 -33.93 13.93 -9.93
N GLU A 97 -35.06 14.41 -9.44
CA GLU A 97 -35.13 15.59 -8.58
C GLU A 97 -34.29 15.36 -7.30
N VAL A 98 -34.51 14.25 -6.59
CA VAL A 98 -33.77 13.90 -5.38
C VAL A 98 -32.28 13.67 -5.68
N TYR A 99 -31.96 12.98 -6.78
CA TYR A 99 -30.60 12.75 -7.21
C TYR A 99 -29.84 14.07 -7.44
N HIS A 100 -30.43 14.99 -8.18
CA HIS A 100 -29.75 16.25 -8.53
C HIS A 100 -29.74 17.27 -7.40
N SER A 101 -30.80 17.34 -6.59
CA SER A 101 -30.93 18.34 -5.53
C SER A 101 -30.27 17.93 -4.21
N LEU A 102 -30.20 16.63 -3.91
CA LEU A 102 -29.69 16.13 -2.64
C LEU A 102 -28.44 15.27 -2.78
N LEU A 103 -28.54 14.15 -3.50
CA LEU A 103 -27.45 13.17 -3.52
C LEU A 103 -26.16 13.74 -4.18
N ARG A 104 -26.29 14.24 -5.40
CA ARG A 104 -25.13 14.74 -6.16
C ARG A 104 -24.38 15.86 -5.43
N PRO A 105 -25.04 16.91 -4.90
CA PRO A 105 -24.37 17.95 -4.13
C PRO A 105 -23.70 17.42 -2.86
N GLN A 106 -24.34 16.48 -2.16
CA GLN A 106 -23.80 15.91 -0.93
C GLN A 106 -22.55 15.06 -1.21
N ILE A 107 -22.61 14.17 -2.20
CA ILE A 107 -21.43 13.40 -2.62
C ILE A 107 -20.31 14.33 -3.10
N GLN A 108 -20.64 15.38 -3.86
CA GLN A 108 -19.64 16.33 -4.34
C GLN A 108 -18.95 17.08 -3.19
N ARG A 109 -19.66 17.40 -2.10
CA ARG A 109 -19.05 17.97 -0.89
C ARG A 109 -18.02 17.03 -0.28
N TYR A 110 -18.33 15.73 -0.18
CA TYR A 110 -17.39 14.74 0.32
C TYR A 110 -16.16 14.62 -0.61
N ILE A 111 -16.37 14.53 -1.93
CA ILE A 111 -15.27 14.47 -2.90
C ILE A 111 -14.38 15.71 -2.77
N ASN A 112 -14.95 16.91 -2.69
CA ASN A 112 -14.18 18.15 -2.59
C ASN A 112 -13.40 18.24 -1.27
N ALA A 113 -14.02 17.81 -0.15
CA ALA A 113 -13.38 17.83 1.16
C ALA A 113 -12.21 16.81 1.27
N PHE A 114 -12.26 15.72 0.51
CA PHE A 114 -11.26 14.64 0.53
C PHE A 114 -10.58 14.41 -0.82
N SER A 115 -10.51 15.46 -1.64
CA SER A 115 -9.96 15.39 -3.01
C SER A 115 -8.50 14.92 -3.10
N GLN A 116 -7.75 15.00 -2.00
CA GLN A 116 -6.39 14.46 -1.92
C GLN A 116 -6.33 12.95 -1.69
N ASN A 117 -7.44 12.34 -1.23
CA ASN A 117 -7.48 10.93 -0.84
C ASN A 117 -8.32 10.09 -1.79
N ILE A 118 -9.37 10.68 -2.35
CA ILE A 118 -10.32 10.00 -3.24
C ILE A 118 -10.56 10.78 -4.52
N THR A 119 -10.91 10.06 -5.58
CA THR A 119 -11.29 10.66 -6.86
C THR A 119 -12.79 10.58 -7.12
N TYR A 120 -13.46 9.56 -6.58
CA TYR A 120 -14.86 9.33 -6.87
C TYR A 120 -15.57 8.55 -5.77
N ILE A 121 -16.89 8.80 -5.61
CA ILE A 121 -17.78 8.08 -4.72
C ILE A 121 -18.95 7.53 -5.54
N GLN A 122 -19.25 6.24 -5.40
CA GLN A 122 -20.43 5.60 -5.95
C GLN A 122 -21.24 4.94 -4.84
N VAL A 123 -22.55 5.06 -4.93
CA VAL A 123 -23.52 4.40 -4.06
C VAL A 123 -24.21 3.32 -4.88
N TYR A 124 -24.14 2.08 -4.46
CA TYR A 124 -24.87 0.96 -5.04
C TYR A 124 -26.05 0.62 -4.15
N THR A 125 -27.19 0.36 -4.74
CA THR A 125 -28.43 0.04 -3.97
C THR A 125 -29.20 -1.10 -4.62
N SER A 126 -29.83 -1.92 -3.78
CA SER A 126 -30.79 -2.95 -4.19
C SER A 126 -32.21 -2.41 -4.38
N ASN A 127 -32.46 -1.13 -4.16
CA ASN A 127 -33.75 -0.51 -4.32
C ASN A 127 -34.16 -0.47 -5.80
N PRO A 128 -35.20 -1.22 -6.22
CA PRO A 128 -35.59 -1.34 -7.62
C PRO A 128 -36.21 -0.06 -8.19
N THR A 129 -36.55 0.91 -7.33
CA THR A 129 -37.14 2.19 -7.74
C THR A 129 -36.11 3.25 -8.08
N THR A 130 -34.82 2.98 -7.83
CA THR A 130 -33.70 3.85 -8.21
C THR A 130 -33.25 3.55 -9.63
N PHE A 131 -32.66 4.55 -10.27
CA PHE A 131 -32.14 4.41 -11.65
C PHE A 131 -30.62 4.41 -11.63
N SER A 132 -30.02 3.42 -12.30
CA SER A 132 -28.57 3.33 -12.45
C SER A 132 -28.04 4.44 -13.33
N GLY A 133 -27.09 5.20 -12.78
CA GLY A 133 -26.37 6.22 -13.55
C GLY A 133 -25.53 7.15 -12.66
N GLY A 134 -24.36 7.53 -13.13
CA GLY A 134 -23.49 8.47 -12.42
C GLY A 134 -23.02 7.97 -11.07
N MET A 135 -23.42 8.65 -9.99
CA MET A 135 -23.01 8.35 -8.62
C MET A 135 -23.89 7.30 -7.93
N CYS A 136 -25.05 6.95 -8.51
CA CYS A 136 -25.95 5.91 -7.98
C CYS A 136 -26.08 4.78 -9.02
N MET A 137 -25.89 3.54 -8.58
CA MET A 137 -25.87 2.36 -9.43
C MET A 137 -26.71 1.26 -8.82
N SER A 138 -27.24 0.36 -9.66
CA SER A 138 -27.88 -0.85 -9.16
C SER A 138 -26.85 -1.79 -8.53
N LEU A 139 -27.19 -2.38 -7.39
CA LEU A 139 -26.35 -3.39 -6.76
C LEU A 139 -26.25 -4.66 -7.65
N GLN A 140 -27.27 -4.95 -8.46
CA GLN A 140 -27.24 -6.10 -9.38
C GLN A 140 -26.13 -5.94 -10.43
N ASP A 141 -25.91 -4.72 -10.91
CA ASP A 141 -24.82 -4.43 -11.87
C ASP A 141 -23.44 -4.66 -11.27
N ALA A 142 -23.32 -4.51 -9.94
CA ALA A 142 -22.07 -4.70 -9.21
C ALA A 142 -21.71 -6.15 -8.96
N THR A 143 -22.70 -7.05 -8.85
CA THR A 143 -22.45 -8.48 -8.48
C THR A 143 -21.61 -9.24 -9.49
N SER A 144 -21.56 -8.79 -10.74
CA SER A 144 -20.74 -9.39 -11.80
C SER A 144 -19.31 -8.82 -11.86
N LEU A 145 -18.98 -7.82 -11.03
CA LEU A 145 -17.70 -7.12 -11.11
C LEU A 145 -16.65 -7.77 -10.20
N SER A 146 -15.43 -7.86 -10.70
CA SER A 146 -14.31 -8.54 -10.03
C SER A 146 -13.88 -7.92 -8.68
N TRP A 147 -14.30 -6.67 -8.42
CA TRP A 147 -14.00 -5.98 -7.18
C TRP A 147 -15.07 -6.17 -6.09
N MET A 148 -16.18 -6.87 -6.39
CA MET A 148 -17.26 -7.03 -5.43
C MET A 148 -16.81 -7.86 -4.22
N ALA A 149 -16.86 -7.27 -3.04
CA ALA A 149 -16.51 -7.92 -1.79
C ALA A 149 -17.73 -8.60 -1.15
N PRO A 150 -17.52 -9.66 -0.38
CA PRO A 150 -18.58 -10.27 0.43
C PRO A 150 -19.17 -9.24 1.41
N GLU A 151 -20.41 -9.45 1.82
CA GLU A 151 -21.08 -8.59 2.78
C GLU A 151 -20.48 -8.79 4.17
N THR A 152 -19.58 -7.86 4.53
CA THR A 152 -18.95 -7.78 5.84
C THR A 152 -19.36 -6.46 6.50
N GLY A 153 -19.35 -6.42 7.84
CA GLY A 153 -19.61 -5.18 8.58
C GLY A 153 -18.50 -4.13 8.43
N ASP A 154 -17.29 -4.58 8.12
CA ASP A 154 -16.10 -3.75 8.03
C ASP A 154 -15.83 -3.28 6.60
N PRO A 155 -15.20 -2.10 6.45
CA PRO A 155 -14.78 -1.62 5.15
C PRO A 155 -13.64 -2.49 4.59
N VAL A 156 -13.74 -2.83 3.30
CA VAL A 156 -12.75 -3.67 2.62
C VAL A 156 -12.06 -2.88 1.52
N CYS A 157 -10.72 -2.89 1.52
CA CYS A 157 -9.93 -2.37 0.42
C CYS A 157 -9.75 -3.45 -0.64
N VAL A 158 -10.15 -3.14 -1.87
CA VAL A 158 -10.07 -4.08 -3.00
C VAL A 158 -9.27 -3.44 -4.13
N PRO A 159 -8.16 -4.05 -4.55
CA PRO A 159 -7.46 -3.64 -5.76
C PRO A 159 -8.21 -4.12 -7.00
N SER A 160 -8.18 -3.32 -8.03
CA SER A 160 -8.71 -3.66 -9.34
C SER A 160 -7.76 -3.19 -10.42
N VAL A 161 -7.53 -4.04 -11.41
CA VAL A 161 -6.76 -3.65 -12.60
C VAL A 161 -7.70 -2.93 -13.56
N ILE A 162 -7.37 -1.68 -13.86
CA ILE A 162 -8.08 -0.90 -14.85
C ILE A 162 -7.24 -0.77 -16.12
N HIS A 163 -7.90 -0.82 -17.25
CA HIS A 163 -7.31 -0.57 -18.56
C HIS A 163 -7.85 0.77 -19.08
N PRO A 164 -7.13 1.90 -18.86
CA PRO A 164 -7.59 3.18 -19.33
C PRO A 164 -7.69 3.19 -20.85
N LEU A 165 -8.80 3.69 -21.37
CA LEU A 165 -9.03 3.85 -22.80
C LEU A 165 -7.89 4.69 -23.43
N GLY A 166 -7.22 4.12 -24.43
CA GLY A 166 -6.14 4.79 -25.17
C GLY A 166 -4.74 4.69 -24.56
N SER A 167 -4.56 4.06 -23.38
CA SER A 167 -3.25 3.73 -22.84
C SER A 167 -3.07 2.22 -22.85
N GLY A 168 -2.02 1.72 -23.49
CA GLY A 168 -1.71 0.28 -23.48
C GLY A 168 -1.25 -0.24 -22.12
N ALA A 169 -1.17 0.59 -21.08
CA ALA A 169 -0.71 0.24 -19.76
C ALA A 169 -1.86 -0.01 -18.80
N SER A 170 -1.90 -1.20 -18.23
CA SER A 170 -2.79 -1.52 -17.09
C SER A 170 -2.36 -0.74 -15.85
N ARG A 171 -3.32 -0.26 -15.08
CA ARG A 171 -3.07 0.43 -13.81
C ARG A 171 -3.84 -0.25 -12.69
N VAL A 172 -3.21 -0.37 -11.53
CA VAL A 172 -3.90 -0.79 -10.32
C VAL A 172 -4.63 0.40 -9.73
N GLN A 173 -5.92 0.21 -9.45
CA GLN A 173 -6.78 1.16 -8.77
C GLN A 173 -7.29 0.53 -7.49
N LEU A 174 -7.19 1.24 -6.37
CA LEU A 174 -7.75 0.79 -5.10
C LEU A 174 -9.16 1.33 -4.91
N TYR A 175 -10.04 0.45 -4.47
CA TYR A 175 -11.40 0.79 -4.06
C TYR A 175 -11.56 0.46 -2.58
N LEU A 176 -12.19 1.37 -1.82
CA LEU A 176 -12.70 1.06 -0.50
C LEU A 176 -14.20 0.80 -0.61
N LEU A 177 -14.60 -0.38 -0.20
CA LEU A 177 -16.00 -0.82 -0.20
C LEU A 177 -16.51 -0.84 1.24
N ARG A 178 -17.70 -0.27 1.44
CA ARG A 178 -18.36 -0.30 2.73
C ARG A 178 -19.87 -0.51 2.56
N TRP A 179 -20.38 -1.52 3.22
CA TRP A 179 -21.81 -1.73 3.32
C TRP A 179 -22.45 -0.69 4.23
N VAL A 180 -23.61 -0.17 3.83
CA VAL A 180 -24.37 0.82 4.62
C VAL A 180 -25.13 0.09 5.72
N PRO A 181 -24.86 0.35 6.99
CA PRO A 181 -25.48 -0.39 8.08
C PRO A 181 -26.91 0.04 8.34
N GLY A 182 -27.73 -0.91 8.81
CA GLY A 182 -29.05 -0.63 9.35
C GLY A 182 -30.12 -0.28 8.31
N LEU A 183 -29.92 -0.65 7.05
CA LEU A 183 -30.92 -0.46 6.00
C LEU A 183 -31.87 -1.65 5.91
N GLN A 184 -33.16 -1.38 5.81
CA GLN A 184 -34.21 -2.34 5.49
C GLN A 184 -35.31 -1.63 4.70
N PRO A 185 -35.98 -2.25 3.71
CA PRO A 185 -35.71 -3.59 3.19
C PRO A 185 -34.56 -3.68 2.17
N TYR A 186 -33.98 -2.56 1.79
CA TYR A 186 -32.96 -2.47 0.76
C TYR A 186 -31.56 -2.51 1.34
N ARG A 187 -30.58 -2.85 0.48
CA ARG A 187 -29.17 -2.90 0.80
C ARG A 187 -28.45 -1.77 0.08
N GLY A 188 -27.39 -1.26 0.68
CA GLY A 188 -26.55 -0.22 0.09
C GLY A 188 -25.09 -0.54 0.26
N LEU A 189 -24.30 -0.29 -0.79
CA LEU A 189 -22.86 -0.41 -0.79
C LEU A 189 -22.25 0.90 -1.28
N ILE A 190 -21.28 1.42 -0.52
CA ILE A 190 -20.52 2.60 -0.91
C ILE A 190 -19.18 2.12 -1.46
N LYS A 191 -18.81 2.65 -2.63
CA LYS A 191 -17.52 2.46 -3.25
C LYS A 191 -16.80 3.79 -3.33
N LEU A 192 -15.68 3.89 -2.64
CA LEU A 192 -14.75 5.01 -2.75
C LEU A 192 -13.61 4.62 -3.69
N THR A 193 -13.35 5.43 -4.68
CA THR A 193 -12.19 5.26 -5.55
C THR A 193 -11.05 6.09 -5.00
N LEU A 194 -9.98 5.42 -4.55
CA LEU A 194 -8.83 6.08 -3.93
C LEU A 194 -8.02 6.85 -4.97
N TYR A 195 -7.48 7.98 -4.56
CA TYR A 195 -6.51 8.69 -5.36
C TYR A 195 -5.13 8.07 -5.14
N MET A 196 -4.58 7.45 -6.18
CA MET A 196 -3.36 6.64 -6.08
C MET A 196 -2.07 7.46 -5.99
N GLU A 197 -2.10 8.71 -6.44
CA GLU A 197 -0.89 9.53 -6.50
C GLU A 197 -0.25 9.82 -5.12
N PRO A 198 -1.00 10.15 -4.05
CA PRO A 198 -0.40 10.30 -2.73
C PRO A 198 0.24 9.00 -2.22
N LEU A 199 -0.40 7.86 -2.47
CA LEU A 199 0.16 6.55 -2.10
C LEU A 199 1.47 6.27 -2.83
N ARG A 200 1.53 6.56 -4.12
CA ARG A 200 2.77 6.44 -4.91
C ARG A 200 3.87 7.34 -4.37
N ARG A 201 3.54 8.61 -4.07
CA ARG A 201 4.54 9.53 -3.51
C ARG A 201 5.12 9.03 -2.19
N CYS A 202 4.30 8.46 -1.31
CA CYS A 202 4.80 7.85 -0.09
C CYS A 202 5.79 6.71 -0.37
N LEU A 203 5.50 5.87 -1.38
CA LEU A 203 6.39 4.79 -1.78
C LEU A 203 7.67 5.31 -2.48
N ASP A 204 7.55 6.38 -3.28
CA ASP A 204 8.64 6.92 -4.07
C ASP A 204 9.62 7.78 -3.26
N GLN A 205 9.22 8.33 -2.12
CA GLN A 205 10.06 9.18 -1.27
C GLN A 205 11.30 8.48 -0.73
N GLU A 206 11.23 7.20 -0.49
CA GLU A 206 12.31 6.39 0.11
C GLU A 206 13.02 5.49 -0.92
N GLN A 207 12.93 5.84 -2.20
CA GLN A 207 13.47 5.05 -3.33
C GLN A 207 14.94 4.66 -3.20
N ASP A 208 15.75 5.53 -2.63
CA ASP A 208 17.18 5.34 -2.57
C ASP A 208 17.59 4.27 -1.54
N TYR A 209 16.67 3.90 -0.64
CA TYR A 209 16.95 3.00 0.48
C TYR A 209 16.11 1.74 0.50
N LEU A 210 14.88 1.77 -0.08
CA LEU A 210 13.92 0.69 0.04
C LEU A 210 13.17 0.42 -1.27
N ASP A 211 12.96 -0.85 -1.56
CA ASP A 211 11.93 -1.31 -2.48
C ASP A 211 10.68 -1.67 -1.68
N VAL A 212 9.67 -0.80 -1.70
CA VAL A 212 8.42 -1.00 -0.97
C VAL A 212 7.33 -1.47 -1.93
N TYR A 213 6.65 -2.53 -1.54
CA TYR A 213 5.57 -3.13 -2.30
C TYR A 213 4.28 -3.09 -1.51
N LEU A 214 3.21 -2.63 -2.12
CA LEU A 214 1.86 -2.73 -1.58
C LEU A 214 1.18 -3.96 -2.18
N ILE A 215 0.96 -4.97 -1.36
CA ILE A 215 0.34 -6.23 -1.77
C ILE A 215 -1.05 -6.30 -1.17
N ALA A 216 -2.06 -6.52 -2.01
CA ALA A 216 -3.42 -6.75 -1.53
C ALA A 216 -3.64 -8.20 -1.10
N PRO A 217 -4.67 -8.49 -0.28
CA PRO A 217 -4.99 -9.84 0.18
C PRO A 217 -5.22 -10.85 -0.96
N ASP A 218 -5.67 -10.38 -2.14
CA ASP A 218 -5.88 -11.19 -3.34
C ASP A 218 -4.59 -11.44 -4.15
N GLY A 219 -3.43 -11.03 -3.63
CA GLY A 219 -2.14 -11.20 -4.25
C GLY A 219 -1.80 -10.18 -5.35
N LYS A 220 -2.68 -9.21 -5.64
CA LYS A 220 -2.39 -8.16 -6.61
C LYS A 220 -1.48 -7.10 -6.03
N LEU A 221 -0.50 -6.68 -6.81
CA LEU A 221 0.56 -5.79 -6.40
C LEU A 221 0.32 -4.37 -6.93
N ALA A 222 0.40 -3.37 -6.06
CA ALA A 222 0.65 -1.99 -6.43
C ALA A 222 2.14 -1.70 -6.19
N SER A 223 2.97 -1.90 -7.22
CA SER A 223 4.39 -1.63 -7.11
C SER A 223 4.69 -0.14 -7.31
N ARG A 224 5.79 0.28 -6.70
CA ARG A 224 6.30 1.63 -6.66
C ARG A 224 6.51 2.31 -8.01
N THR A 225 7.14 1.71 -8.98
CA THR A 225 7.69 2.44 -10.13
C THR A 225 7.23 1.99 -11.49
N ASN A 226 6.85 0.77 -11.64
CA ASN A 226 6.26 0.26 -12.86
C ASN A 226 5.49 -0.98 -12.44
N ALA A 227 4.20 -0.82 -12.20
CA ALA A 227 3.30 -1.92 -11.92
C ALA A 227 3.28 -2.89 -13.11
N THR A 228 4.42 -3.45 -13.40
CA THR A 228 4.57 -4.55 -14.31
C THR A 228 4.28 -5.80 -13.51
N ASN A 229 3.15 -6.42 -13.79
CA ASN A 229 2.80 -7.84 -13.69
C ASN A 229 3.54 -8.74 -12.70
N LEU A 230 4.24 -8.20 -11.68
CA LEU A 230 4.81 -8.99 -10.61
C LEU A 230 3.65 -9.51 -9.74
N ARG A 231 3.57 -10.80 -9.57
CA ARG A 231 2.65 -11.42 -8.62
C ARG A 231 3.25 -11.31 -7.22
N ALA A 232 2.41 -11.22 -6.19
CA ALA A 232 2.87 -11.24 -4.80
C ALA A 232 3.73 -12.47 -4.50
N GLU A 233 3.43 -13.61 -5.14
CA GLU A 233 4.18 -14.85 -5.05
C GLU A 233 5.61 -14.71 -5.58
N ASP A 234 5.79 -13.97 -6.69
CA ASP A 234 7.11 -13.74 -7.30
C ASP A 234 7.97 -12.82 -6.41
N VAL A 235 7.34 -11.83 -5.78
CA VAL A 235 8.01 -10.94 -4.82
C VAL A 235 8.37 -11.69 -3.54
N ARG A 236 7.44 -12.47 -2.97
CA ARG A 236 7.71 -13.31 -1.80
C ARG A 236 8.79 -14.36 -2.05
N ALA A 237 8.83 -14.94 -3.24
CA ALA A 237 9.86 -15.90 -3.62
C ALA A 237 11.25 -15.27 -3.83
N SER A 238 11.31 -13.98 -4.13
CA SER A 238 12.56 -13.22 -4.31
C SER A 238 13.11 -12.62 -3.03
N LEU A 239 12.30 -12.53 -1.95
CA LEU A 239 12.74 -11.99 -0.68
C LEU A 239 13.56 -13.03 0.10
N PRO A 240 14.71 -12.65 0.67
CA PRO A 240 15.44 -13.51 1.59
C PRO A 240 14.58 -13.82 2.82
N PRO A 241 14.66 -15.04 3.38
CA PRO A 241 13.83 -15.46 4.52
C PRO A 241 14.02 -14.58 5.77
N GLU A 242 15.12 -13.88 5.90
CA GLU A 242 15.39 -12.94 6.99
C GLU A 242 14.62 -11.61 6.87
N GLU A 243 14.13 -11.26 5.67
CA GLU A 243 13.38 -10.02 5.42
C GLU A 243 11.86 -10.21 5.53
N MET A 244 11.38 -11.46 5.66
CA MET A 244 9.94 -11.74 5.81
C MET A 244 9.36 -11.24 7.15
N ASP A 245 10.18 -10.96 8.15
CA ASP A 245 9.72 -10.43 9.45
C ASP A 245 9.26 -8.96 9.39
N MET A 246 9.49 -8.27 8.27
CA MET A 246 9.00 -6.90 8.04
C MET A 246 7.68 -6.86 7.25
N GLU A 247 6.95 -7.97 7.17
CA GLU A 247 5.63 -8.01 6.56
C GLU A 247 4.61 -7.28 7.46
N TYR A 248 4.32 -6.02 7.12
CA TYR A 248 3.27 -5.25 7.80
C TYR A 248 1.92 -5.58 7.16
N SER A 249 1.08 -6.33 7.90
CA SER A 249 -0.28 -6.65 7.46
C SER A 249 -1.20 -5.44 7.68
N LEU A 250 -1.80 -4.94 6.60
CA LEU A 250 -2.84 -3.90 6.64
C LEU A 250 -4.10 -4.34 7.43
N ASP A 251 -4.24 -5.61 7.75
CA ASP A 251 -5.31 -6.16 8.60
C ASP A 251 -5.30 -5.57 10.02
N ARG A 252 -4.18 -5.00 10.47
CA ARG A 252 -4.11 -4.29 11.75
C ARG A 252 -4.78 -2.91 11.74
N VAL A 253 -4.94 -2.30 10.58
CA VAL A 253 -5.54 -0.95 10.48
C VAL A 253 -7.06 -0.98 10.71
N GLY A 254 -7.73 -2.09 10.42
CA GLY A 254 -9.16 -2.28 10.69
C GLY A 254 -9.52 -2.53 12.16
N GLY A 255 -8.57 -2.99 12.97
CA GLY A 255 -8.81 -3.38 14.37
C GLY A 255 -8.70 -2.27 15.41
N MET A 256 -8.32 -1.05 15.04
CA MET A 256 -8.18 0.09 15.97
C MET A 256 -9.33 1.10 15.94
N ALA A 257 -10.40 0.81 15.22
CA ALA A 257 -11.61 1.65 15.18
C ALA A 257 -12.75 1.04 16.00
N GLY A 258 -12.47 0.59 17.23
CA GLY A 258 -13.42 0.19 18.24
C GLY A 258 -13.53 1.25 19.34
#